data_40fcdbc864f90b464150cb2b1f0dd553
#
_entry.id   40fcdbc864f90b464150cb2b1f0dd553
#
_cell.length_a   1.000
_cell.length_b   1.000
_cell.length_c   1.000
_cell.angle_alpha   90.00
_cell.angle_beta   90.00
_cell.angle_gamma   90.00
#
_symmetry.space_group_name_H-M   'P 1'
#
loop_
_entity.id
_entity.type
_entity.pdbx_description
1 polymer ?
#
loop_
_entity_poly.entity_id
_entity_poly.type
_entity_poly.pdbx_seq_one_letter_code
_entity_poly.pdbx_strand_id
1 'polypeptide(L)'
;MAAARNILMVVYNTFTTPTVYRPFDHGADIVIHSVTKFLAGHSDVTLGYVVARDPAHNEAMRDAAVTWGMTPSPFDCWLAERGLHSFELRFAAAQRSAAKLADGLADARGIKRVVYPGRADHPDHG
;
A
#
# COMPACT_ATOMS: atom_id res chain seq x y z
N MET A 1 -10.96 -5.08 19.12
CA MET A 1 -10.21 -4.68 20.36
C MET A 1 -9.90 -3.17 20.38
N ALA A 2 -9.42 -2.53 19.30
CA ALA A 2 -9.13 -1.08 19.29
C ALA A 2 -10.38 -0.23 19.54
N ALA A 3 -11.45 -0.43 18.80
CA ALA A 3 -12.71 0.31 18.93
C ALA A 3 -13.30 0.27 20.35
N ALA A 4 -13.22 -0.87 21.03
CA ALA A 4 -13.72 -1.01 22.40
C ALA A 4 -12.93 -0.18 23.44
N ARG A 5 -11.75 0.35 23.05
CA ARG A 5 -10.88 1.16 23.90
C ARG A 5 -10.74 2.60 23.41
N ASN A 6 -11.54 3.00 22.42
CA ASN A 6 -11.47 4.31 21.76
C ASN A 6 -10.05 4.64 21.23
N ILE A 7 -9.39 3.64 20.63
CA ILE A 7 -8.05 3.76 20.02
C ILE A 7 -8.22 3.80 18.51
N LEU A 8 -7.67 4.81 17.86
CA LEU A 8 -7.63 4.90 16.39
C LEU A 8 -6.70 3.83 15.82
N MET A 9 -7.23 3.07 14.85
CA MET A 9 -6.46 2.10 14.09
C MET A 9 -5.98 2.71 12.79
N VAL A 10 -4.66 2.96 12.70
CA VAL A 10 -4.00 3.50 11.51
C VAL A 10 -3.26 2.37 10.79
N VAL A 11 -3.55 2.17 9.52
CA VAL A 11 -2.95 1.09 8.72
C VAL A 11 -2.14 1.64 7.56
N TYR A 12 -0.85 1.29 7.50
CA TYR A 12 0.01 1.54 6.35
C TYR A 12 -0.12 0.39 5.36
N ASN A 13 -0.82 0.63 4.24
CA ASN A 13 -1.27 -0.40 3.31
C ASN A 13 -0.54 -0.38 1.95
N THR A 14 0.68 0.15 1.91
CA THR A 14 1.40 0.39 0.66
C THR A 14 1.70 -0.87 -0.14
N PHE A 15 2.15 -1.95 0.53
CA PHE A 15 2.62 -3.14 -0.17
C PHE A 15 1.50 -4.11 -0.54
N THR A 16 0.47 -4.21 0.27
CA THR A 16 -0.71 -5.02 -0.06
C THR A 16 -1.60 -4.34 -1.07
N THR A 17 -1.58 -3.01 -1.12
CA THR A 17 -2.41 -2.18 -2.00
C THR A 17 -3.92 -2.38 -1.80
N PRO A 18 -4.79 -1.53 -2.35
CA PRO A 18 -6.23 -1.70 -2.21
C PRO A 18 -6.80 -2.93 -2.95
N THR A 19 -6.02 -3.55 -3.85
CA THR A 19 -6.47 -4.73 -4.60
C THR A 19 -6.35 -6.03 -3.82
N VAL A 20 -5.40 -6.10 -2.87
CA VAL A 20 -5.20 -7.31 -2.03
C VAL A 20 -5.85 -7.15 -0.67
N TYR A 21 -5.74 -5.97 -0.05
CA TYR A 21 -6.28 -5.74 1.28
C TYR A 21 -6.91 -4.35 1.40
N ARG A 22 -8.12 -4.31 1.93
CA ARG A 22 -8.90 -3.09 2.13
C ARG A 22 -9.10 -2.86 3.63
N PRO A 23 -8.20 -2.11 4.29
CA PRO A 23 -8.21 -1.98 5.75
C PRO A 23 -9.51 -1.43 6.34
N PHE A 24 -10.23 -0.60 5.60
CA PHE A 24 -11.53 -0.09 6.03
C PHE A 24 -12.56 -1.20 6.23
N ASP A 25 -12.53 -2.26 5.45
CA ASP A 25 -13.45 -3.38 5.59
C ASP A 25 -13.16 -4.18 6.89
N HIS A 26 -11.97 -3.98 7.47
CA HIS A 26 -11.49 -4.62 8.70
C HIS A 26 -11.40 -3.66 9.90
N GLY A 27 -12.10 -2.51 9.84
CA GLY A 27 -12.25 -1.60 10.97
C GLY A 27 -11.11 -0.60 11.15
N ALA A 28 -10.27 -0.37 10.14
CA ALA A 28 -9.31 0.73 10.18
C ALA A 28 -10.04 2.09 10.21
N ASP A 29 -9.48 3.03 10.94
CA ASP A 29 -9.97 4.41 11.01
C ASP A 29 -9.25 5.30 10.00
N ILE A 30 -7.94 5.06 9.80
CA ILE A 30 -7.08 5.82 8.88
C ILE A 30 -6.25 4.83 8.07
N VAL A 31 -6.12 5.08 6.77
CA VAL A 31 -5.29 4.31 5.84
C VAL A 31 -4.26 5.21 5.18
N ILE A 32 -3.02 4.73 5.13
CA ILE A 32 -1.88 5.45 4.53
C ILE A 32 -1.28 4.61 3.41
N HIS A 33 -0.97 5.26 2.29
CA HIS A 33 -0.23 4.68 1.17
C HIS A 33 0.96 5.56 0.78
N SER A 34 2.10 4.96 0.49
CA SER A 34 3.12 5.59 -0.34
C SER A 34 2.72 5.41 -1.81
N VAL A 35 2.22 6.47 -2.42
CA VAL A 35 1.87 6.49 -3.85
C VAL A 35 3.11 6.27 -4.71
N THR A 36 4.28 6.73 -4.24
CA THR A 36 5.61 6.51 -4.82
C THR A 36 5.87 5.06 -5.23
N LYS A 37 5.28 4.08 -4.52
CA LYS A 37 5.52 2.65 -4.75
C LYS A 37 4.64 2.13 -5.90
N PHE A 38 3.79 1.16 -5.63
CA PHE A 38 3.00 0.49 -6.66
C PHE A 38 1.94 1.36 -7.34
N LEU A 39 1.35 2.31 -6.61
CA LEU A 39 0.26 3.13 -7.14
C LEU A 39 0.73 3.98 -8.33
N ALA A 40 1.76 4.80 -8.18
CA ALA A 40 2.38 5.51 -9.30
C ALA A 40 3.20 4.55 -10.18
N GLY A 41 4.11 3.78 -9.57
CA GLY A 41 4.77 2.62 -10.16
C GLY A 41 5.83 2.88 -11.24
N HIS A 42 6.26 4.12 -11.44
CA HIS A 42 7.23 4.50 -12.47
C HIS A 42 8.52 5.10 -11.90
N SER A 43 8.65 5.19 -10.57
CA SER A 43 9.81 5.78 -9.87
C SER A 43 10.08 7.24 -10.25
N ASP A 44 9.07 7.97 -10.64
CA ASP A 44 9.11 9.35 -11.17
C ASP A 44 8.40 10.36 -10.25
N VAL A 45 7.78 9.91 -9.16
CA VAL A 45 7.10 10.79 -8.20
C VAL A 45 7.31 10.31 -6.76
N THR A 46 7.43 11.27 -5.84
CA THR A 46 7.43 11.01 -4.40
C THR A 46 6.18 11.62 -3.78
N LEU A 47 5.21 10.77 -3.43
CA LEU A 47 3.91 11.22 -2.96
C LEU A 47 3.34 10.25 -1.91
N GLY A 48 2.69 10.80 -0.88
CA GLY A 48 1.89 10.07 0.09
C GLY A 48 0.39 10.30 -0.12
N TYR A 49 -0.40 9.33 0.28
CA TYR A 49 -1.85 9.44 0.35
C TYR A 49 -2.32 8.98 1.72
N VAL A 50 -3.18 9.77 2.35
CA VAL A 50 -3.81 9.44 3.62
C VAL A 50 -5.31 9.71 3.53
N VAL A 51 -6.10 8.82 4.08
CA VAL A 51 -7.55 8.95 4.13
C VAL A 51 -8.08 8.38 5.45
N ALA A 52 -9.05 9.06 6.03
CA ALA A 52 -9.76 8.59 7.22
C ALA A 52 -11.21 8.20 6.88
N ARG A 53 -11.76 7.30 7.68
CA ARG A 53 -13.18 6.93 7.64
C ARG A 53 -14.05 8.12 8.06
N ASP A 54 -13.66 8.81 9.13
CA ASP A 54 -14.35 9.99 9.65
C ASP A 54 -13.97 11.24 8.84
N PRO A 55 -14.95 11.96 8.27
CA PRO A 55 -14.71 13.23 7.56
C PRO A 55 -13.98 14.28 8.39
N ALA A 56 -14.21 14.35 9.70
CA ALA A 56 -13.54 15.31 10.58
C ALA A 56 -12.03 15.09 10.64
N HIS A 57 -11.58 13.83 10.64
CA HIS A 57 -10.16 13.52 10.56
C HIS A 57 -9.56 13.88 9.19
N ASN A 58 -10.31 13.71 8.09
CA ASN A 58 -9.84 14.14 6.76
C ASN A 58 -9.66 15.65 6.68
N GLU A 59 -10.59 16.42 7.27
CA GLU A 59 -10.49 17.88 7.33
C GLU A 59 -9.27 18.32 8.14
N ALA A 60 -9.10 17.78 9.35
CA ALA A 60 -7.96 18.08 10.20
C ALA A 60 -6.61 17.74 9.53
N MET A 61 -6.51 16.61 8.82
CA MET A 61 -5.31 16.23 8.09
C MET A 61 -5.03 17.15 6.90
N ARG A 62 -6.08 17.63 6.19
CA ARG A 62 -5.94 18.61 5.11
C ARG A 62 -5.41 19.94 5.65
N ASP A 63 -6.00 20.43 6.73
CA ASP A 63 -5.58 21.67 7.36
C ASP A 63 -4.12 21.61 7.84
N ALA A 64 -3.73 20.49 8.43
CA ALA A 64 -2.34 20.25 8.81
C ALA A 64 -1.42 20.24 7.59
N ALA A 65 -1.79 19.56 6.50
CA ALA A 65 -1.00 19.50 5.27
C ALA A 65 -0.78 20.89 4.65
N VAL A 66 -1.83 21.71 4.61
CA VAL A 66 -1.75 23.10 4.12
C VAL A 66 -0.88 23.95 5.04
N THR A 67 -1.12 23.90 6.34
CA THR A 67 -0.40 24.71 7.34
C THR A 67 1.09 24.40 7.36
N TRP A 68 1.48 23.16 7.16
CA TRP A 68 2.88 22.71 7.21
C TRP A 68 3.55 22.67 5.83
N GLY A 69 2.86 23.13 4.78
CA GLY A 69 3.41 23.17 3.42
C GLY A 69 3.64 21.79 2.80
N MET A 70 2.91 20.76 3.24
CA MET A 70 3.00 19.39 2.69
C MET A 70 2.13 19.18 1.45
N THR A 71 1.82 20.25 0.71
CA THR A 71 0.99 20.19 -0.50
C THR A 71 1.85 19.76 -1.68
N PRO A 72 1.47 18.69 -2.39
CA PRO A 72 2.21 18.24 -3.57
C PRO A 72 2.03 19.21 -4.74
N SER A 73 2.95 19.17 -5.70
CA SER A 73 2.79 19.94 -6.93
C SER A 73 1.68 19.34 -7.81
N PRO A 74 1.00 20.16 -8.64
CA PRO A 74 0.03 19.64 -9.61
C PRO A 74 0.63 18.62 -10.58
N PHE A 75 1.92 18.77 -10.93
CA PHE A 75 2.61 17.84 -11.80
C PHE A 75 2.82 16.47 -11.14
N ASP A 76 3.18 16.44 -9.86
CA ASP A 76 3.30 15.18 -9.10
C ASP A 76 1.95 14.47 -8.98
N CYS A 77 0.87 15.22 -8.76
CA CYS A 77 -0.49 14.68 -8.75
C CYS A 77 -0.86 14.07 -10.10
N TRP A 78 -0.53 14.74 -11.20
CA TRP A 78 -0.78 14.24 -12.55
C TRP A 78 0.02 12.96 -12.85
N LEU A 79 1.31 12.91 -12.48
CA LEU A 79 2.13 11.69 -12.60
C LEU A 79 1.53 10.52 -11.82
N ALA A 80 1.08 10.78 -10.59
CA ALA A 80 0.45 9.77 -9.75
C ALA A 80 -0.85 9.26 -10.39
N GLU A 81 -1.74 10.17 -10.83
CA GLU A 81 -2.98 9.82 -11.52
C GLU A 81 -2.72 9.00 -12.79
N ARG A 82 -1.79 9.44 -13.63
CA ARG A 82 -1.36 8.70 -14.82
C ARG A 82 -0.89 7.28 -14.47
N GLY A 83 -0.16 7.12 -13.36
CA GLY A 83 0.29 5.82 -12.87
C GLY A 83 -0.87 4.89 -12.48
N LEU A 84 -1.94 5.45 -11.90
CA LEU A 84 -3.11 4.67 -11.50
C LEU A 84 -3.82 3.97 -12.66
N HIS A 85 -3.82 4.54 -13.86
CA HIS A 85 -4.47 3.95 -15.04
C HIS A 85 -3.93 2.56 -15.41
N SER A 86 -2.67 2.26 -15.10
CA SER A 86 -2.05 0.96 -15.37
C SER A 86 -1.75 0.14 -14.11
N PHE A 87 -2.15 0.65 -12.94
CA PHE A 87 -1.79 0.09 -11.64
C PHE A 87 -2.15 -1.40 -11.51
N GLU A 88 -3.40 -1.76 -11.78
CA GLU A 88 -3.86 -3.15 -11.61
C GLU A 88 -3.10 -4.13 -12.51
N LEU A 89 -2.87 -3.76 -13.77
CA LEU A 89 -2.10 -4.58 -14.72
C LEU A 89 -0.66 -4.79 -14.25
N ARG A 90 0.00 -3.71 -13.83
CA ARG A 90 1.39 -3.75 -13.34
C ARG A 90 1.50 -4.56 -12.06
N PHE A 91 0.59 -4.34 -11.11
CA PHE A 91 0.60 -5.01 -9.83
C PHE A 91 0.33 -6.52 -9.99
N ALA A 92 -0.66 -6.90 -10.80
CA ALA A 92 -0.93 -8.31 -11.10
C ALA A 92 0.26 -9.00 -11.80
N ALA A 93 0.96 -8.30 -12.69
CA ALA A 93 2.17 -8.83 -13.32
C ALA A 93 3.29 -9.02 -12.30
N ALA A 94 3.50 -8.06 -11.40
CA ALA A 94 4.49 -8.14 -10.33
C ALA A 94 4.22 -9.30 -9.37
N GLN A 95 2.96 -9.50 -8.96
CA GLN A 95 2.55 -10.63 -8.12
C GLN A 95 2.86 -11.98 -8.78
N ARG A 96 2.49 -12.15 -10.06
CA ARG A 96 2.78 -13.40 -10.79
C ARG A 96 4.29 -13.64 -10.91
N SER A 97 5.05 -12.60 -11.15
CA SER A 97 6.52 -12.70 -11.24
C SER A 97 7.15 -13.06 -9.89
N ALA A 98 6.68 -12.44 -8.81
CA ALA A 98 7.14 -12.73 -7.46
C ALA A 98 6.86 -14.18 -7.05
N ALA A 99 5.67 -14.70 -7.33
CA ALA A 99 5.31 -16.08 -7.06
C ALA A 99 6.22 -17.06 -7.81
N LYS A 100 6.40 -16.87 -9.13
CA LYS A 100 7.29 -17.70 -9.95
C LYS A 100 8.73 -17.66 -9.48
N LEU A 101 9.21 -16.47 -9.08
CA LEU A 101 10.57 -16.32 -8.56
C LEU A 101 10.72 -17.05 -7.21
N ALA A 102 9.75 -16.90 -6.32
CA ALA A 102 9.75 -17.57 -5.02
C ALA A 102 9.79 -19.10 -5.18
N ASP A 103 8.98 -19.65 -6.08
CA ASP A 103 8.96 -21.08 -6.37
C ASP A 103 10.28 -21.56 -7.01
N GLY A 104 10.78 -20.81 -8.00
CA GLY A 104 12.04 -21.17 -8.67
C GLY A 104 13.28 -21.09 -7.77
N LEU A 105 13.25 -20.26 -6.72
CA LEU A 105 14.33 -20.13 -5.75
C LEU A 105 14.25 -21.14 -4.60
N ALA A 106 13.08 -21.73 -4.35
CA ALA A 106 12.87 -22.58 -3.18
C ALA A 106 13.83 -23.77 -3.13
N ASP A 107 14.12 -24.38 -4.30
CA ASP A 107 14.99 -25.53 -4.45
C ASP A 107 16.37 -25.17 -5.05
N ALA A 108 16.66 -23.88 -5.19
CA ALA A 108 17.90 -23.42 -5.82
C ALA A 108 19.12 -23.65 -4.90
N ARG A 109 20.20 -24.16 -5.48
CA ARG A 109 21.46 -24.37 -4.76
C ARG A 109 21.98 -23.07 -4.15
N GLY A 110 22.29 -23.11 -2.86
CA GLY A 110 22.80 -21.95 -2.12
C GLY A 110 21.72 -21.07 -1.49
N ILE A 111 20.44 -21.31 -1.76
CA ILE A 111 19.32 -20.65 -1.08
C ILE A 111 18.95 -21.45 0.15
N LYS A 112 19.02 -20.81 1.31
CA LYS A 112 18.72 -21.44 2.59
C LYS A 112 17.21 -21.47 2.89
N ARG A 113 16.51 -20.41 2.49
CA ARG A 113 15.07 -20.23 2.75
C ARG A 113 14.51 -19.17 1.82
N VAL A 114 13.31 -19.39 1.33
CA VAL A 114 12.48 -18.38 0.67
C VAL A 114 11.33 -18.03 1.61
N VAL A 115 11.11 -16.73 1.85
CA VAL A 115 9.98 -16.23 2.66
C VAL A 115 9.08 -15.44 1.72
N TYR A 116 7.93 -16.02 1.41
CA TYR A 116 6.92 -15.39 0.55
C TYR A 116 5.52 -15.79 1.02
N PRO A 117 4.65 -14.84 1.42
CA PRO A 117 3.34 -15.14 2.01
C PRO A 117 2.42 -15.98 1.12
N GLY A 118 2.59 -15.91 -0.20
CA GLY A 118 1.79 -16.70 -1.14
C GLY A 118 2.18 -18.19 -1.23
N ARG A 119 3.23 -18.64 -0.54
CA ARG A 119 3.62 -20.05 -0.51
C ARG A 119 2.94 -20.80 0.61
N ALA A 120 2.58 -22.06 0.36
CA ALA A 120 1.90 -22.92 1.34
C ALA A 120 2.74 -23.23 2.59
N ASP A 121 4.06 -23.06 2.52
CA ASP A 121 4.99 -23.25 3.66
C ASP A 121 5.19 -21.98 4.51
N HIS A 122 4.52 -20.88 4.15
CA HIS A 122 4.57 -19.66 4.96
C HIS A 122 3.65 -19.79 6.18
N PRO A 123 4.09 -19.38 7.40
CA PRO A 123 3.30 -19.53 8.63
C PRO A 123 1.95 -18.80 8.60
N ASP A 124 1.86 -17.71 7.84
CA ASP A 124 0.64 -16.88 7.70
C ASP A 124 -0.07 -17.13 6.36
N HIS A 125 0.19 -18.28 5.70
CA HIS A 125 -0.50 -18.64 4.48
C HIS A 125 -1.96 -19.01 4.80
N GLY A 126 -2.92 -18.24 4.25
CA GLY A 126 -4.35 -18.45 4.48
C GLY A 126 -5.21 -17.60 3.58
#